data_9f95cb068ee3268e4ebc6568e19e2c16
#
_entry.id   9f95cb068ee3268e4ebc6568e19e2c16
#
_cell.length_a   1.000
_cell.length_b   1.000
_cell.length_c   1.000
_cell.angle_alpha   90.00
_cell.angle_beta   90.00
_cell.angle_gamma   90.00
#
_symmetry.space_group_name_H-M   'P 1'
#
loop_
_entity.id
_entity.type
_entity.pdbx_description
1 polymer ?
#
loop_
_entity_poly.entity_id
_entity_poly.type
_entity_poly.pdbx_seq_one_letter_code
_entity_poly.pdbx_strand_id
1 'polypeptide(L)'
;MRIENGLMAVALAACLAAGTACTANTASAQTPPPLAIGQQVRGEITSADPVNHRDGTRSKLYRVDLQEGQGVTFSVEGALRAHLALFRDSDLVRSSSEDQERASLTVRAPSTARYTLAVSGQDASSYGPFTVKATALEVYDGSTLDAGDSITDWADSARRIPLQIERAGLYAIRMASDEFDTLLKLEGNGVSLENDDSGGSSDSLITARLEPGRYTIVADGYSGQIDGQYQLSVEERTIPEGSLLAEGSELVAGRQGSALYQGRAQTFRISVPSRQMATLQMRSSEIDSFLRVSGQGVSLSDDDSGDSLDARITAILEPGSYTVEASTAGDSAGAGLFTLDYGLAPVPQGAGGGSLTVDQARDAHLVEGLTDRYTVDVRRAGDYVVEMSSGEIDSHLRLKRGDEEVASDDDSGGSLNARIEQSLSTGTYVIEASSAVGPQSGPYRIVIRRR
;
A
#
# COMPACT_ATOMS: atom_id res chain seq x y z
N MET A 1 21.55 21.37 -18.61
CA MET A 1 23.00 21.67 -18.60
C MET A 1 23.65 20.66 -19.54
N ARG A 2 24.05 21.09 -20.75
CA ARG A 2 24.60 20.21 -21.80
C ARG A 2 25.99 19.78 -21.39
N ILE A 3 26.27 18.48 -21.42
CA ILE A 3 27.61 17.90 -21.32
C ILE A 3 27.95 17.38 -22.72
N GLU A 4 28.94 18.01 -23.33
CA GLU A 4 29.44 17.68 -24.64
C GLU A 4 30.28 16.39 -24.60
N ASN A 5 30.04 15.50 -25.55
CA ASN A 5 30.82 14.29 -25.80
C ASN A 5 32.11 14.64 -26.49
N GLY A 6 33.24 14.41 -25.81
CA GLY A 6 34.56 14.51 -26.42
C GLY A 6 34.97 13.22 -27.14
N LEU A 7 34.95 13.23 -28.46
CA LEU A 7 35.58 12.22 -29.32
C LEU A 7 37.11 12.33 -29.17
N MET A 8 37.78 11.27 -28.73
CA MET A 8 39.22 11.13 -28.90
C MET A 8 39.53 10.43 -30.22
N ALA A 9 39.96 11.21 -31.19
CA ALA A 9 40.60 10.74 -32.41
C ALA A 9 42.06 10.36 -32.11
N VAL A 10 42.43 9.10 -32.33
CA VAL A 10 43.84 8.65 -32.27
C VAL A 10 44.52 8.97 -33.61
N ALA A 11 45.46 9.89 -33.60
CA ALA A 11 46.32 10.23 -34.74
C ALA A 11 47.34 9.12 -34.97
N LEU A 12 47.38 8.60 -36.22
CA LEU A 12 48.42 7.69 -36.72
C LEU A 12 49.65 8.50 -37.14
N ALA A 13 50.74 8.40 -36.40
CA ALA A 13 52.03 8.94 -36.81
C ALA A 13 52.79 7.86 -37.57
N ALA A 14 53.14 8.13 -38.82
CA ALA A 14 54.01 7.31 -39.67
C ALA A 14 55.47 7.54 -39.31
N CYS A 15 56.19 6.49 -38.88
CA CYS A 15 57.66 6.45 -38.90
C CYS A 15 58.12 5.43 -39.94
N LEU A 16 58.72 5.91 -41.02
CA LEU A 16 59.56 5.10 -41.92
C LEU A 16 60.97 5.06 -41.37
N ALA A 17 61.49 3.89 -41.00
CA ALA A 17 62.86 3.46 -41.31
C ALA A 17 63.20 2.09 -40.66
N ALA A 18 63.71 1.19 -41.51
CA ALA A 18 64.54 0.01 -41.21
C ALA A 18 63.93 -1.22 -40.56
N GLY A 19 63.62 -2.15 -41.38
CA GLY A 19 63.91 -3.61 -41.35
C GLY A 19 63.95 -4.34 -40.00
N THR A 20 62.83 -4.53 -39.40
CA THR A 20 62.53 -5.71 -38.57
C THR A 20 61.01 -5.99 -38.66
N ALA A 21 60.69 -7.17 -39.15
CA ALA A 21 59.31 -7.60 -39.23
C ALA A 21 58.71 -7.73 -37.78
N CYS A 22 58.13 -6.65 -37.28
CA CYS A 22 57.16 -6.73 -36.20
C CYS A 22 55.89 -7.30 -36.79
N THR A 23 55.65 -8.58 -36.56
CA THR A 23 54.32 -9.16 -36.71
C THR A 23 53.45 -8.43 -35.69
N ALA A 24 52.72 -7.39 -36.18
CA ALA A 24 51.64 -6.81 -35.43
C ALA A 24 50.63 -7.94 -35.23
N ASN A 25 50.58 -8.47 -34.03
CA ASN A 25 49.49 -9.34 -33.59
C ASN A 25 48.26 -8.43 -33.56
N THR A 26 47.60 -8.28 -34.71
CA THR A 26 46.25 -7.72 -34.75
C THR A 26 45.40 -8.71 -33.97
N ALA A 27 45.12 -8.37 -32.72
CA ALA A 27 44.09 -9.05 -31.96
C ALA A 27 42.84 -8.99 -32.82
N SER A 28 42.55 -10.09 -33.51
CA SER A 28 41.31 -10.26 -34.23
C SER A 28 40.23 -10.08 -33.20
N ALA A 29 39.40 -9.02 -33.32
CA ALA A 29 38.23 -8.83 -32.49
C ALA A 29 37.37 -10.06 -32.66
N GLN A 30 37.46 -11.01 -31.74
CA GLN A 30 36.67 -12.24 -31.80
C GLN A 30 35.19 -11.81 -31.73
N THR A 31 34.44 -12.13 -32.77
CA THR A 31 32.99 -11.95 -32.78
C THR A 31 32.40 -12.67 -31.57
N PRO A 32 31.63 -12.03 -30.70
CA PRO A 32 31.03 -12.66 -29.53
C PRO A 32 30.28 -13.95 -29.92
N PRO A 33 30.44 -15.06 -29.20
CA PRO A 33 29.75 -16.30 -29.48
C PRO A 33 28.22 -16.08 -29.39
N PRO A 34 27.42 -16.80 -30.18
CA PRO A 34 25.97 -16.68 -30.13
C PRO A 34 25.41 -17.31 -28.85
N LEU A 35 24.39 -16.68 -28.27
CA LEU A 35 23.53 -17.21 -27.24
C LEU A 35 22.09 -17.17 -27.79
N ALA A 36 21.58 -18.33 -28.20
CA ALA A 36 20.21 -18.42 -28.71
C ALA A 36 19.21 -18.58 -27.54
N ILE A 37 17.99 -18.08 -27.73
CA ILE A 37 16.91 -18.28 -26.77
C ILE A 37 16.62 -19.79 -26.61
N GLY A 38 16.44 -20.23 -25.38
CA GLY A 38 16.29 -21.65 -25.00
C GLY A 38 17.62 -22.36 -24.79
N GLN A 39 18.75 -21.68 -25.01
CA GLN A 39 20.09 -22.25 -24.81
C GLN A 39 20.79 -21.76 -23.54
N GLN A 40 21.73 -22.56 -23.06
CA GLN A 40 22.66 -22.19 -22.02
C GLN A 40 24.11 -22.36 -22.50
N VAL A 41 24.97 -21.43 -22.11
CA VAL A 41 26.39 -21.45 -22.47
C VAL A 41 27.24 -21.34 -21.20
N ARG A 42 28.25 -22.22 -21.10
CA ARG A 42 29.24 -22.14 -20.02
C ARG A 42 30.31 -21.14 -20.37
N GLY A 43 30.71 -20.35 -19.40
CA GLY A 43 31.79 -19.37 -19.50
C GLY A 43 32.62 -19.33 -18.22
N GLU A 44 33.70 -18.60 -18.26
CA GLU A 44 34.55 -18.32 -17.11
C GLU A 44 35.14 -16.92 -17.26
N ILE A 45 35.05 -16.10 -16.24
CA ILE A 45 35.81 -14.84 -16.18
C ILE A 45 37.13 -15.10 -15.55
N THR A 46 38.22 -14.72 -16.27
CA THR A 46 39.60 -14.89 -15.88
C THR A 46 40.36 -13.56 -15.91
N SER A 47 41.57 -13.54 -15.40
CA SER A 47 42.46 -12.36 -15.48
C SER A 47 42.89 -12.00 -16.90
N ALA A 48 42.68 -12.90 -17.88
CA ALA A 48 43.01 -12.65 -19.28
C ALA A 48 41.88 -11.95 -20.06
N ASP A 49 40.67 -11.86 -19.47
CA ASP A 49 39.54 -11.24 -20.13
C ASP A 49 39.63 -9.70 -20.14
N PRO A 50 38.99 -9.02 -21.11
CA PRO A 50 39.05 -7.56 -21.21
C PRO A 50 38.62 -6.87 -19.92
N VAL A 51 39.37 -5.88 -19.49
CA VAL A 51 39.11 -5.10 -18.29
C VAL A 51 38.37 -3.82 -18.63
N ASN A 52 37.37 -3.52 -17.85
CA ASN A 52 36.75 -2.21 -17.82
C ASN A 52 37.62 -1.26 -17.01
N HIS A 53 38.22 -0.28 -17.69
CA HIS A 53 39.16 0.66 -17.06
C HIS A 53 38.51 1.65 -16.07
N ARG A 54 37.16 1.67 -16.00
CA ARG A 54 36.44 2.53 -15.07
C ARG A 54 36.38 1.94 -13.66
N ASP A 55 36.15 0.63 -13.55
CA ASP A 55 35.84 -0.06 -12.27
C ASP A 55 36.70 -1.32 -12.06
N GLY A 56 37.50 -1.72 -13.05
CA GLY A 56 38.39 -2.89 -12.99
C GLY A 56 37.67 -4.22 -13.23
N THR A 57 36.35 -4.23 -13.48
CA THR A 57 35.59 -5.45 -13.79
C THR A 57 36.02 -6.07 -15.11
N ARG A 58 35.76 -7.36 -15.28
CA ARG A 58 36.01 -8.08 -16.54
C ARG A 58 34.74 -8.69 -17.06
N SER A 59 34.64 -8.85 -18.39
CA SER A 59 33.42 -9.25 -19.05
C SER A 59 33.63 -10.31 -20.11
N LYS A 60 32.62 -11.19 -20.26
CA LYS A 60 32.40 -12.02 -21.44
C LYS A 60 31.18 -11.49 -22.21
N LEU A 61 31.34 -11.40 -23.52
CA LEU A 61 30.29 -10.88 -24.40
C LEU A 61 29.65 -12.05 -25.17
N TYR A 62 28.33 -11.98 -25.32
CA TYR A 62 27.52 -12.91 -26.09
C TYR A 62 26.66 -12.14 -27.07
N ARG A 63 26.49 -12.72 -28.27
CA ARG A 63 25.60 -12.17 -29.31
C ARG A 63 24.21 -12.78 -29.15
N VAL A 64 23.18 -11.93 -29.13
CA VAL A 64 21.79 -12.34 -29.06
C VAL A 64 21.03 -11.66 -30.20
N ASP A 65 20.36 -12.42 -31.03
CA ASP A 65 19.50 -11.88 -32.10
C ASP A 65 18.05 -11.91 -31.59
N LEU A 66 17.41 -10.73 -31.46
CA LEU A 66 16.04 -10.58 -30.93
C LEU A 66 15.15 -9.87 -31.94
N GLN A 67 13.87 -10.21 -31.94
CA GLN A 67 12.83 -9.51 -32.69
C GLN A 67 12.18 -8.42 -31.83
N GLU A 68 11.67 -7.38 -32.48
CA GLU A 68 10.91 -6.34 -31.79
C GLU A 68 9.75 -6.94 -30.98
N GLY A 69 9.62 -6.49 -29.71
CA GLY A 69 8.62 -7.00 -28.79
C GLY A 69 8.91 -8.37 -28.17
N GLN A 70 9.99 -9.05 -28.58
CA GLN A 70 10.35 -10.35 -28.04
C GLN A 70 10.87 -10.21 -26.60
N GLY A 71 10.24 -10.90 -25.65
CA GLY A 71 10.65 -11.00 -24.27
C GLY A 71 11.73 -12.07 -24.06
N VAL A 72 12.75 -11.78 -23.28
CA VAL A 72 13.80 -12.72 -22.90
C VAL A 72 14.29 -12.44 -21.48
N THR A 73 14.47 -13.51 -20.70
CA THR A 73 15.16 -13.45 -19.42
C THR A 73 16.54 -14.11 -19.56
N PHE A 74 17.58 -13.35 -19.24
CA PHE A 74 18.94 -13.84 -19.09
C PHE A 74 19.20 -14.12 -17.62
N SER A 75 19.75 -15.28 -17.30
CA SER A 75 20.15 -15.62 -15.93
C SER A 75 21.56 -16.19 -15.91
N VAL A 76 22.28 -15.92 -14.82
CA VAL A 76 23.62 -16.46 -14.59
C VAL A 76 23.60 -17.33 -13.35
N GLU A 77 24.11 -18.57 -13.50
CA GLU A 77 24.29 -19.53 -12.44
C GLU A 77 25.77 -19.91 -12.32
N GLY A 78 26.24 -20.23 -11.12
CA GLY A 78 27.61 -20.67 -10.87
C GLY A 78 28.25 -19.93 -9.70
N ALA A 79 29.59 -20.01 -9.63
CA ALA A 79 30.37 -19.38 -8.56
C ALA A 79 30.64 -17.90 -8.80
N LEU A 80 30.47 -17.41 -10.02
CA LEU A 80 30.69 -16.01 -10.38
C LEU A 80 29.59 -15.13 -9.76
N ARG A 81 29.97 -14.13 -9.00
CA ARG A 81 29.10 -13.00 -8.67
C ARG A 81 29.03 -12.11 -9.90
N ALA A 82 27.95 -12.20 -10.63
CA ALA A 82 27.81 -11.61 -11.94
C ALA A 82 26.90 -10.36 -11.95
N HIS A 83 27.15 -9.50 -12.92
CA HIS A 83 26.27 -8.44 -13.36
C HIS A 83 25.98 -8.63 -14.86
N LEU A 84 24.75 -8.40 -15.28
CA LEU A 84 24.30 -8.51 -16.67
C LEU A 84 23.99 -7.15 -17.25
N ALA A 85 24.39 -6.92 -18.52
CA ALA A 85 24.00 -5.72 -19.26
C ALA A 85 23.75 -6.08 -20.72
N LEU A 86 22.63 -5.62 -21.28
CA LEU A 86 22.27 -5.80 -22.68
C LEU A 86 22.47 -4.49 -23.44
N PHE A 87 23.18 -4.58 -24.56
CA PHE A 87 23.46 -3.44 -25.44
C PHE A 87 22.91 -3.68 -26.84
N ARG A 88 22.46 -2.60 -27.50
CA ARG A 88 22.25 -2.52 -28.93
C ARG A 88 23.33 -1.61 -29.50
N ASP A 89 24.24 -2.16 -30.28
CA ASP A 89 25.47 -1.48 -30.69
C ASP A 89 26.27 -1.01 -29.44
N SER A 90 26.34 0.29 -29.18
CA SER A 90 26.98 0.89 -28.00
C SER A 90 25.97 1.40 -26.95
N ASP A 91 24.70 1.35 -27.24
CA ASP A 91 23.65 1.89 -26.36
C ASP A 91 23.21 0.81 -25.35
N LEU A 92 23.28 1.17 -24.07
CA LEU A 92 22.75 0.32 -23.01
C LEU A 92 21.22 0.25 -23.13
N VAL A 93 20.69 -0.97 -23.29
CA VAL A 93 19.25 -1.21 -23.32
C VAL A 93 18.75 -1.42 -21.89
N ARG A 94 19.43 -2.30 -21.13
CA ARG A 94 19.08 -2.62 -19.73
C ARG A 94 20.25 -3.29 -19.02
N SER A 95 20.29 -3.16 -17.68
CA SER A 95 21.23 -3.88 -16.81
C SER A 95 20.48 -4.53 -15.64
N SER A 96 21.06 -5.60 -15.09
CA SER A 96 20.55 -6.23 -13.87
C SER A 96 20.74 -5.33 -12.64
N SER A 97 19.94 -5.53 -11.60
CA SER A 97 20.13 -4.89 -10.29
C SER A 97 21.41 -5.40 -9.62
N GLU A 98 22.08 -4.55 -8.86
CA GLU A 98 23.29 -4.90 -8.09
C GLU A 98 22.98 -5.73 -6.83
N ASP A 99 21.74 -5.68 -6.34
CA ASP A 99 21.33 -6.30 -5.07
C ASP A 99 20.85 -7.75 -5.19
N GLN A 100 20.87 -8.34 -6.39
CA GLN A 100 20.40 -9.71 -6.60
C GLN A 100 21.48 -10.73 -6.25
N GLU A 101 21.14 -11.74 -5.42
CA GLU A 101 22.03 -12.89 -5.14
C GLU A 101 22.42 -13.66 -6.41
N ARG A 102 21.54 -13.68 -7.42
CA ARG A 102 21.74 -14.27 -8.74
C ARG A 102 21.43 -13.25 -9.81
N ALA A 103 22.41 -12.98 -10.67
CA ALA A 103 22.19 -12.04 -11.75
C ALA A 103 21.11 -12.54 -12.72
N SER A 104 20.04 -11.77 -12.81
CA SER A 104 18.93 -11.96 -13.74
C SER A 104 18.63 -10.65 -14.45
N LEU A 105 18.31 -10.71 -15.73
CA LEU A 105 17.97 -9.56 -16.56
C LEU A 105 16.82 -9.93 -17.48
N THR A 106 15.65 -9.40 -17.22
CA THR A 106 14.49 -9.53 -18.09
C THR A 106 14.37 -8.29 -18.96
N VAL A 107 14.11 -8.48 -20.26
CA VAL A 107 13.99 -7.39 -21.22
C VAL A 107 13.00 -7.74 -22.32
N ARG A 108 12.26 -6.76 -22.80
CA ARG A 108 11.52 -6.81 -24.05
C ARG A 108 12.31 -6.04 -25.11
N ALA A 109 12.63 -6.67 -26.24
CA ALA A 109 13.46 -6.07 -27.26
C ALA A 109 12.77 -4.86 -27.90
N PRO A 110 13.34 -3.64 -27.86
CA PRO A 110 12.71 -2.44 -28.40
C PRO A 110 12.72 -2.39 -29.93
N SER A 111 13.47 -3.27 -30.59
CA SER A 111 13.54 -3.37 -32.05
C SER A 111 14.09 -4.71 -32.49
N THR A 112 13.81 -5.14 -33.70
CA THR A 112 14.47 -6.28 -34.31
C THR A 112 15.94 -5.93 -34.64
N ALA A 113 16.86 -6.50 -33.86
CA ALA A 113 18.28 -6.21 -33.97
C ALA A 113 19.17 -7.32 -33.40
N ARG A 114 20.45 -7.18 -33.64
CA ARG A 114 21.49 -7.92 -32.91
C ARG A 114 21.88 -7.15 -31.66
N TYR A 115 21.84 -7.84 -30.54
CA TYR A 115 22.20 -7.33 -29.23
C TYR A 115 23.50 -7.98 -28.75
N THR A 116 24.17 -7.31 -27.83
CA THR A 116 25.34 -7.83 -27.12
C THR A 116 24.99 -7.94 -25.64
N LEU A 117 24.96 -9.16 -25.11
CA LEU A 117 24.85 -9.40 -23.68
C LEU A 117 26.26 -9.44 -23.10
N ALA A 118 26.54 -8.57 -22.14
CA ALA A 118 27.74 -8.60 -21.33
C ALA A 118 27.44 -9.32 -20.00
N VAL A 119 28.23 -10.35 -19.69
CA VAL A 119 28.30 -10.99 -18.38
C VAL A 119 29.57 -10.49 -17.72
N SER A 120 29.47 -9.65 -16.71
CA SER A 120 30.59 -9.05 -15.99
C SER A 120 30.71 -9.60 -14.59
N GLY A 121 31.89 -9.54 -13.98
CA GLY A 121 32.02 -9.67 -12.54
C GLY A 121 31.33 -8.49 -11.85
N GLN A 122 30.81 -8.69 -10.67
CA GLN A 122 30.17 -7.64 -9.87
C GLN A 122 31.19 -6.59 -9.41
N ASP A 123 32.44 -7.00 -9.20
CA ASP A 123 33.57 -6.15 -8.84
C ASP A 123 34.86 -6.61 -9.51
N ALA A 124 35.96 -5.87 -9.32
CA ALA A 124 37.27 -6.15 -9.89
C ALA A 124 37.89 -7.48 -9.41
N SER A 125 37.39 -8.06 -8.33
CA SER A 125 37.84 -9.34 -7.75
C SER A 125 36.96 -10.53 -8.12
N SER A 126 35.85 -10.31 -8.81
CA SER A 126 34.89 -11.33 -9.18
C SER A 126 35.36 -12.13 -10.41
N TYR A 127 35.88 -13.31 -10.18
CA TYR A 127 36.33 -14.28 -11.17
C TYR A 127 35.63 -15.63 -10.98
N GLY A 128 35.63 -16.45 -12.01
CA GLY A 128 35.22 -17.83 -11.93
C GLY A 128 34.26 -18.30 -13.03
N PRO A 129 33.91 -19.60 -12.97
CA PRO A 129 33.03 -20.23 -13.92
C PRO A 129 31.55 -19.81 -13.69
N PHE A 130 30.82 -19.74 -14.79
CA PHE A 130 29.40 -19.47 -14.80
C PHE A 130 28.70 -20.20 -15.96
N THR A 131 27.37 -20.28 -15.87
CA THR A 131 26.50 -20.67 -16.96
C THR A 131 25.52 -19.55 -17.20
N VAL A 132 25.50 -18.97 -18.41
CA VAL A 132 24.49 -18.00 -18.82
C VAL A 132 23.40 -18.71 -19.62
N LYS A 133 22.14 -18.40 -19.30
CA LYS A 133 20.96 -18.96 -19.95
C LYS A 133 20.11 -17.82 -20.51
N ALA A 134 19.58 -18.01 -21.72
CA ALA A 134 18.55 -17.15 -22.30
C ALA A 134 17.22 -17.94 -22.37
N THR A 135 16.20 -17.49 -21.66
CA THR A 135 14.88 -18.12 -21.63
C THR A 135 13.87 -17.19 -22.29
N ALA A 136 13.03 -17.75 -23.19
CA ALA A 136 11.92 -16.97 -23.71
C ALA A 136 11.00 -16.53 -22.57
N LEU A 137 10.63 -15.28 -22.57
CA LEU A 137 9.59 -14.75 -21.73
C LEU A 137 8.28 -14.81 -22.51
N GLU A 138 7.28 -15.50 -21.95
CA GLU A 138 5.93 -15.45 -22.47
C GLU A 138 5.36 -14.07 -22.10
N VAL A 139 4.98 -13.30 -23.11
CA VAL A 139 4.35 -12.00 -22.98
C VAL A 139 2.95 -12.07 -23.56
N TYR A 140 2.04 -11.28 -22.99
CA TYR A 140 0.69 -11.16 -23.48
C TYR A 140 0.66 -10.68 -24.95
N ASP A 141 -0.12 -11.35 -25.80
CA ASP A 141 -0.15 -11.17 -27.26
C ASP A 141 -1.09 -10.07 -27.75
N GLY A 142 -1.84 -9.43 -26.84
CA GLY A 142 -2.82 -8.39 -27.17
C GLY A 142 -4.23 -8.91 -27.45
N SER A 143 -4.52 -10.19 -27.22
CA SER A 143 -5.86 -10.77 -27.36
C SER A 143 -6.86 -10.15 -26.37
N THR A 144 -8.16 -10.25 -26.68
CA THR A 144 -9.20 -9.86 -25.72
C THR A 144 -9.30 -10.91 -24.62
N LEU A 145 -9.27 -10.48 -23.36
CA LEU A 145 -9.49 -11.36 -22.21
C LEU A 145 -10.98 -11.59 -21.97
N ASP A 146 -11.31 -12.77 -21.52
CA ASP A 146 -12.63 -13.17 -21.04
C ASP A 146 -12.57 -13.47 -19.54
N ALA A 147 -13.73 -13.64 -18.91
CA ALA A 147 -13.79 -14.07 -17.52
C ALA A 147 -13.22 -15.52 -17.39
N GLY A 148 -12.30 -15.71 -16.45
CA GLY A 148 -11.54 -16.92 -16.23
C GLY A 148 -10.14 -16.88 -16.81
N ASP A 149 -9.80 -15.87 -17.59
CA ASP A 149 -8.45 -15.70 -18.15
C ASP A 149 -7.44 -15.21 -17.11
N SER A 150 -6.21 -15.68 -17.27
CA SER A 150 -5.04 -15.22 -16.54
C SER A 150 -3.88 -15.08 -17.51
N ILE A 151 -3.16 -13.98 -17.42
CA ILE A 151 -1.98 -13.71 -18.23
C ILE A 151 -0.79 -13.37 -17.37
N THR A 152 0.39 -13.66 -17.90
CA THR A 152 1.65 -13.10 -17.43
C THR A 152 2.17 -12.18 -18.53
N ASP A 153 2.52 -10.96 -18.17
CA ASP A 153 3.12 -10.00 -19.11
C ASP A 153 4.30 -9.29 -18.45
N TRP A 154 5.10 -8.64 -19.26
CA TRP A 154 6.16 -7.77 -18.84
C TRP A 154 5.98 -6.40 -19.49
N ALA A 155 6.04 -5.33 -18.72
CA ALA A 155 5.83 -3.98 -19.24
C ALA A 155 6.86 -2.99 -18.68
N ASP A 156 7.17 -1.99 -19.50
CA ASP A 156 7.96 -0.79 -19.18
C ASP A 156 7.13 0.50 -19.37
N SER A 157 5.85 0.34 -19.62
CA SER A 157 4.88 1.41 -19.78
C SER A 157 3.47 0.84 -19.61
N ALA A 158 2.52 1.69 -19.25
CA ALA A 158 1.12 1.31 -19.06
C ALA A 158 0.56 0.51 -20.24
N ARG A 159 -0.12 -0.61 -19.93
CA ARG A 159 -0.70 -1.54 -20.91
C ARG A 159 -2.21 -1.44 -20.90
N ARG A 160 -2.80 -1.28 -22.08
CA ARG A 160 -4.25 -1.30 -22.26
C ARG A 160 -4.69 -2.66 -22.78
N ILE A 161 -5.43 -3.39 -21.98
CA ILE A 161 -5.82 -4.79 -22.21
C ILE A 161 -7.34 -4.84 -22.40
N PRO A 162 -7.83 -5.26 -23.59
CA PRO A 162 -9.27 -5.36 -23.82
C PRO A 162 -9.86 -6.53 -23.01
N LEU A 163 -11.01 -6.28 -22.38
CA LEU A 163 -11.78 -7.27 -21.62
C LEU A 163 -13.20 -7.34 -22.19
N GLN A 164 -13.70 -8.56 -22.41
CA GLN A 164 -15.08 -8.83 -22.79
C GLN A 164 -15.82 -9.50 -21.63
N ILE A 165 -16.91 -8.90 -21.20
CA ILE A 165 -17.84 -9.50 -20.23
C ILE A 165 -19.08 -9.96 -20.97
N GLU A 166 -19.40 -11.25 -20.89
CA GLU A 166 -20.54 -11.84 -21.57
C GLU A 166 -21.80 -11.86 -20.71
N ARG A 167 -21.69 -11.95 -19.40
CA ARG A 167 -22.80 -12.05 -18.43
C ARG A 167 -22.69 -11.00 -17.35
N ALA A 168 -23.84 -10.48 -16.91
CA ALA A 168 -23.88 -9.62 -15.73
C ALA A 168 -23.45 -10.43 -14.50
N GLY A 169 -22.52 -9.91 -13.71
CA GLY A 169 -21.98 -10.63 -12.57
C GLY A 169 -21.06 -9.79 -11.70
N LEU A 170 -20.54 -10.40 -10.66
CA LEU A 170 -19.46 -9.83 -9.85
C LEU A 170 -18.13 -10.41 -10.34
N TYR A 171 -17.20 -9.55 -10.63
CA TYR A 171 -15.87 -9.93 -11.15
C TYR A 171 -14.78 -9.36 -10.27
N ALA A 172 -13.74 -10.16 -10.06
CA ALA A 172 -12.49 -9.75 -9.44
C ALA A 172 -11.40 -9.68 -10.52
N ILE A 173 -10.78 -8.54 -10.67
CA ILE A 173 -9.65 -8.30 -11.57
C ILE A 173 -8.46 -8.00 -10.68
N ARG A 174 -7.45 -8.87 -10.71
CA ARG A 174 -6.26 -8.76 -9.88
C ARG A 174 -5.02 -8.57 -10.74
N MET A 175 -4.16 -7.66 -10.33
CA MET A 175 -2.81 -7.48 -10.86
C MET A 175 -1.81 -7.62 -9.71
N ALA A 176 -0.78 -8.45 -9.90
CA ALA A 176 0.25 -8.69 -8.92
C ALA A 176 1.64 -8.65 -9.54
N SER A 177 2.62 -8.08 -8.84
CA SER A 177 4.01 -8.03 -9.24
C SER A 177 4.94 -8.11 -8.03
N ASP A 178 6.03 -8.88 -8.17
CA ASP A 178 7.14 -8.89 -7.22
C ASP A 178 8.22 -7.83 -7.57
N GLU A 179 8.07 -7.11 -8.69
CA GLU A 179 9.10 -6.22 -9.23
C GLU A 179 8.74 -4.73 -9.10
N PHE A 180 7.45 -4.40 -9.00
CA PHE A 180 6.97 -3.02 -8.86
C PHE A 180 5.62 -2.96 -8.14
N ASP A 181 5.30 -1.79 -7.62
CA ASP A 181 4.02 -1.44 -7.02
C ASP A 181 2.96 -1.25 -8.10
N THR A 182 1.88 -2.05 -8.07
CA THR A 182 0.92 -2.12 -9.18
C THR A 182 -0.14 -1.03 -9.10
N LEU A 183 -0.66 -0.62 -10.25
CA LEU A 183 -1.83 0.24 -10.39
C LEU A 183 -2.77 -0.33 -11.45
N LEU A 184 -3.96 -0.71 -11.04
CA LEU A 184 -4.98 -1.30 -11.89
C LEU A 184 -6.12 -0.31 -12.11
N LYS A 185 -6.50 -0.09 -13.41
CA LYS A 185 -7.71 0.67 -13.73
C LYS A 185 -8.65 -0.18 -14.58
N LEU A 186 -9.93 0.00 -14.39
CA LEU A 186 -11.00 -0.60 -15.20
C LEU A 186 -11.88 0.49 -15.78
N GLU A 187 -11.92 0.58 -17.11
CA GLU A 187 -12.67 1.58 -17.84
C GLU A 187 -13.65 0.94 -18.83
N GLY A 188 -14.79 1.55 -19.04
CA GLY A 188 -15.76 1.14 -20.07
C GLY A 188 -17.15 0.91 -19.53
N ASN A 189 -18.15 0.96 -20.41
CA ASN A 189 -19.56 0.72 -20.12
C ASN A 189 -20.11 1.53 -18.90
N GLY A 190 -19.61 2.77 -18.74
CA GLY A 190 -19.96 3.65 -17.60
C GLY A 190 -19.22 3.37 -16.31
N VAL A 191 -18.28 2.42 -16.31
CA VAL A 191 -17.40 2.11 -15.17
C VAL A 191 -16.07 2.86 -15.34
N SER A 192 -15.57 3.42 -14.24
CA SER A 192 -14.23 3.98 -14.12
C SER A 192 -13.78 3.75 -12.68
N LEU A 193 -12.96 2.72 -12.48
CA LEU A 193 -12.48 2.26 -11.19
C LEU A 193 -10.96 2.17 -11.22
N GLU A 194 -10.33 2.35 -10.07
CA GLU A 194 -8.87 2.33 -9.91
C GLU A 194 -8.52 1.73 -8.56
N ASN A 195 -7.45 0.96 -8.49
CA ASN A 195 -6.89 0.44 -7.25
C ASN A 195 -5.39 0.20 -7.42
N ASP A 196 -4.60 0.63 -6.44
CA ASP A 196 -3.15 0.42 -6.37
C ASP A 196 -2.78 -0.57 -5.26
N ASP A 197 -3.48 -0.55 -4.12
CA ASP A 197 -3.23 -1.40 -2.98
C ASP A 197 -4.46 -2.23 -2.62
N SER A 198 -4.28 -3.49 -2.31
CA SER A 198 -5.34 -4.33 -1.77
C SER A 198 -4.87 -5.11 -0.55
N GLY A 199 -5.62 -4.99 0.55
CA GLY A 199 -5.34 -5.77 1.76
C GLY A 199 -3.98 -5.51 2.42
N GLY A 200 -3.38 -4.33 2.20
CA GLY A 200 -2.07 -3.95 2.74
C GLY A 200 -0.88 -4.56 1.95
N SER A 201 -1.11 -5.00 0.72
CA SER A 201 -0.07 -5.39 -0.23
C SER A 201 -0.02 -4.40 -1.39
N SER A 202 1.11 -4.31 -2.07
CA SER A 202 1.31 -3.53 -3.32
C SER A 202 0.68 -4.17 -4.56
N ASP A 203 -0.16 -5.18 -4.38
CA ASP A 203 -0.97 -5.78 -5.45
C ASP A 203 -2.30 -5.04 -5.59
N SER A 204 -2.77 -4.85 -6.80
CA SER A 204 -4.05 -4.20 -7.07
C SER A 204 -5.18 -5.20 -7.24
N LEU A 205 -6.37 -4.89 -6.72
CA LEU A 205 -7.57 -5.69 -6.87
C LEU A 205 -8.80 -4.80 -7.05
N ILE A 206 -9.54 -4.99 -8.14
CA ILE A 206 -10.84 -4.38 -8.36
C ILE A 206 -11.90 -5.47 -8.33
N THR A 207 -12.81 -5.41 -7.36
CA THR A 207 -14.01 -6.27 -7.33
C THR A 207 -15.23 -5.43 -7.64
N ALA A 208 -15.85 -5.67 -8.79
CA ALA A 208 -16.94 -4.84 -9.29
C ALA A 208 -18.07 -5.68 -9.92
N ARG A 209 -19.30 -5.17 -9.83
CA ARG A 209 -20.44 -5.68 -10.60
C ARG A 209 -20.37 -5.10 -12.00
N LEU A 210 -20.23 -5.97 -12.98
CA LEU A 210 -20.12 -5.60 -14.40
C LEU A 210 -21.29 -6.11 -15.20
N GLU A 211 -21.78 -5.29 -16.11
CA GLU A 211 -22.78 -5.65 -17.12
C GLU A 211 -22.11 -6.22 -18.38
N PRO A 212 -22.83 -6.99 -19.23
CA PRO A 212 -22.29 -7.46 -20.49
C PRO A 212 -21.80 -6.28 -21.34
N GLY A 213 -20.55 -6.38 -21.84
CA GLY A 213 -19.96 -5.30 -22.62
C GLY A 213 -18.46 -5.39 -22.74
N ARG A 214 -17.91 -4.38 -23.38
CA ARG A 214 -16.45 -4.23 -23.56
C ARG A 214 -15.89 -3.27 -22.52
N TYR A 215 -14.82 -3.68 -21.91
CA TYR A 215 -14.06 -2.91 -20.93
C TYR A 215 -12.58 -2.84 -21.37
N THR A 216 -11.86 -1.95 -20.75
CA THR A 216 -10.40 -1.85 -20.88
C THR A 216 -9.80 -1.92 -19.50
N ILE A 217 -8.95 -2.91 -19.29
CA ILE A 217 -8.06 -2.96 -18.12
C ILE A 217 -6.82 -2.13 -18.49
N VAL A 218 -6.42 -1.21 -17.61
CA VAL A 218 -5.13 -0.52 -17.70
C VAL A 218 -4.25 -1.06 -16.60
N ALA A 219 -3.23 -1.80 -17.00
CA ALA A 219 -2.17 -2.28 -16.12
C ALA A 219 -1.03 -1.28 -16.12
N ASP A 220 -0.73 -0.68 -14.97
CA ASP A 220 0.27 0.37 -14.78
C ASP A 220 1.03 0.13 -13.48
N GLY A 221 2.05 0.92 -13.21
CA GLY A 221 2.72 1.01 -11.92
C GLY A 221 2.28 2.25 -11.16
N TYR A 222 2.24 2.16 -9.84
CA TYR A 222 1.97 3.30 -8.98
C TYR A 222 2.92 4.46 -9.32
N SER A 223 2.40 5.68 -9.38
CA SER A 223 3.14 6.88 -9.84
C SER A 223 3.73 6.77 -11.26
N GLY A 224 3.18 5.90 -12.13
CA GLY A 224 3.65 5.68 -13.49
C GLY A 224 4.98 4.92 -13.56
N GLN A 225 5.37 4.23 -12.50
CA GLN A 225 6.61 3.45 -12.44
C GLN A 225 6.32 1.97 -12.67
N ILE A 226 6.11 1.59 -13.92
CA ILE A 226 5.99 0.19 -14.34
C ILE A 226 7.29 -0.22 -15.04
N ASP A 227 7.97 -1.24 -14.52
CA ASP A 227 9.14 -1.83 -15.14
C ASP A 227 9.37 -3.24 -14.57
N GLY A 228 8.71 -4.23 -15.15
CA GLY A 228 8.84 -5.59 -14.69
C GLY A 228 7.74 -6.54 -15.18
N GLN A 229 7.77 -7.73 -14.61
CA GLN A 229 6.80 -8.77 -14.86
C GLN A 229 5.62 -8.64 -13.90
N TYR A 230 4.42 -8.86 -14.42
CA TYR A 230 3.20 -8.91 -13.62
C TYR A 230 2.29 -10.06 -14.06
N GLN A 231 1.41 -10.45 -13.18
CA GLN A 231 0.31 -11.36 -13.45
C GLN A 231 -1.01 -10.60 -13.39
N LEU A 232 -1.90 -10.86 -14.33
CA LEU A 232 -3.24 -10.29 -14.37
C LEU A 232 -4.26 -11.43 -14.50
N SER A 233 -5.29 -11.44 -13.67
CA SER A 233 -6.38 -12.41 -13.73
C SER A 233 -7.74 -11.73 -13.69
N VAL A 234 -8.73 -12.35 -14.34
CA VAL A 234 -10.13 -11.94 -14.34
C VAL A 234 -10.99 -13.11 -13.89
N GLU A 235 -11.58 -13.02 -12.71
CA GLU A 235 -12.37 -14.10 -12.12
C GLU A 235 -13.82 -13.70 -11.89
N GLU A 236 -14.78 -14.54 -12.26
CA GLU A 236 -16.18 -14.39 -11.86
C GLU A 236 -16.34 -14.83 -10.40
N ARG A 237 -16.83 -13.93 -9.54
CA ARG A 237 -17.12 -14.24 -8.13
C ARG A 237 -18.59 -14.60 -7.96
N THR A 238 -18.85 -15.80 -7.48
CA THR A 238 -20.22 -16.24 -7.15
C THR A 238 -20.54 -15.84 -5.72
N ILE A 239 -21.49 -14.92 -5.55
CA ILE A 239 -22.05 -14.55 -4.25
C ILE A 239 -23.50 -15.03 -4.22
N PRO A 240 -23.99 -15.69 -3.13
CA PRO A 240 -25.36 -16.09 -3.01
C PRO A 240 -26.31 -14.89 -3.15
N GLU A 241 -27.39 -15.07 -3.90
CA GLU A 241 -28.38 -14.01 -4.10
C GLU A 241 -28.94 -13.52 -2.75
N GLY A 242 -29.05 -12.20 -2.57
CA GLY A 242 -29.52 -11.57 -1.34
C GLY A 242 -28.53 -11.59 -0.17
N SER A 243 -27.27 -12.04 -0.39
CA SER A 243 -26.24 -11.99 0.66
C SER A 243 -25.62 -10.61 0.83
N LEU A 244 -25.66 -9.76 -0.20
CA LEU A 244 -25.20 -8.38 -0.11
C LEU A 244 -26.28 -7.46 0.44
N LEU A 245 -25.87 -6.60 1.36
CA LEU A 245 -26.70 -5.50 1.84
C LEU A 245 -27.00 -4.53 0.68
N ALA A 246 -28.25 -4.19 0.50
CA ALA A 246 -28.63 -3.12 -0.42
C ALA A 246 -28.40 -1.75 0.24
N GLU A 247 -28.12 -0.73 -0.58
CA GLU A 247 -28.06 0.65 -0.10
C GLU A 247 -29.36 1.04 0.63
N GLY A 248 -29.24 1.71 1.77
CA GLY A 248 -30.36 2.09 2.63
C GLY A 248 -30.88 0.97 3.53
N SER A 249 -30.30 -0.22 3.51
CA SER A 249 -30.68 -1.31 4.42
C SER A 249 -30.49 -0.93 5.88
N GLU A 250 -31.33 -1.53 6.74
CA GLU A 250 -31.15 -1.44 8.18
C GLU A 250 -30.18 -2.55 8.65
N LEU A 251 -29.12 -2.16 9.34
CA LEU A 251 -28.20 -3.10 9.98
C LEU A 251 -28.85 -3.63 11.27
N VAL A 252 -28.78 -4.92 11.46
CA VAL A 252 -29.36 -5.59 12.62
C VAL A 252 -28.26 -5.90 13.63
N ALA A 253 -28.39 -5.44 14.85
CA ALA A 253 -27.41 -5.68 15.90
C ALA A 253 -27.14 -7.18 16.10
N GLY A 254 -25.84 -7.54 16.16
CA GLY A 254 -25.38 -8.91 16.26
C GLY A 254 -25.40 -9.72 14.96
N ARG A 255 -25.66 -9.08 13.82
CA ARG A 255 -25.60 -9.71 12.50
C ARG A 255 -24.57 -9.00 11.61
N GLN A 256 -23.67 -9.79 11.05
CA GLN A 256 -22.75 -9.34 10.03
C GLN A 256 -23.46 -9.26 8.68
N GLY A 257 -23.19 -8.21 7.92
CA GLY A 257 -23.63 -8.05 6.55
C GLY A 257 -22.46 -7.73 5.62
N SER A 258 -22.50 -8.22 4.41
CA SER A 258 -21.53 -7.87 3.37
C SER A 258 -22.12 -6.86 2.40
N ALA A 259 -21.30 -5.96 1.87
CA ALA A 259 -21.68 -5.01 0.85
C ALA A 259 -20.57 -4.79 -0.16
N LEU A 260 -20.87 -4.11 -1.27
CA LEU A 260 -19.94 -3.82 -2.34
C LEU A 260 -19.76 -2.31 -2.48
N TYR A 261 -18.54 -1.84 -2.30
CA TYR A 261 -18.14 -0.49 -2.64
C TYR A 261 -17.75 -0.42 -4.13
N GLN A 262 -18.25 0.59 -4.85
CA GLN A 262 -17.93 0.81 -6.26
C GLN A 262 -17.74 2.31 -6.54
N GLY A 263 -16.69 2.90 -5.98
CA GLY A 263 -16.32 4.30 -6.20
C GLY A 263 -17.28 5.33 -5.59
N ARG A 264 -18.27 4.91 -4.77
CA ARG A 264 -19.17 5.82 -4.05
C ARG A 264 -19.59 5.27 -2.70
N ALA A 265 -19.71 6.15 -1.72
CA ALA A 265 -20.17 5.80 -0.39
C ALA A 265 -21.51 5.08 -0.43
N GLN A 266 -21.63 4.04 0.40
CA GLN A 266 -22.88 3.29 0.64
C GLN A 266 -23.48 3.75 1.96
N THR A 267 -24.79 3.94 2.00
CA THR A 267 -25.48 4.37 3.21
C THR A 267 -26.33 3.23 3.77
N PHE A 268 -26.34 3.11 5.10
CA PHE A 268 -27.13 2.15 5.86
C PHE A 268 -27.80 2.85 7.04
N ARG A 269 -28.71 2.18 7.71
CA ARG A 269 -29.39 2.69 8.91
C ARG A 269 -29.15 1.76 10.08
N ILE A 270 -29.08 2.33 11.27
CA ILE A 270 -29.15 1.61 12.55
C ILE A 270 -30.23 2.23 13.43
N SER A 271 -30.85 1.38 14.25
CA SER A 271 -31.81 1.78 15.27
C SER A 271 -31.27 1.46 16.65
N VAL A 272 -31.26 2.45 17.54
CA VAL A 272 -30.87 2.31 18.93
C VAL A 272 -32.13 2.44 19.80
N PRO A 273 -32.59 1.36 20.47
CA PRO A 273 -33.88 1.37 21.16
C PRO A 273 -33.85 2.07 22.54
N SER A 274 -32.68 2.12 23.17
CA SER A 274 -32.42 2.80 24.44
C SER A 274 -31.00 3.31 24.45
N ARG A 275 -30.62 4.13 25.44
CA ARG A 275 -29.21 4.56 25.57
C ARG A 275 -28.29 3.36 25.74
N GLN A 276 -27.46 3.08 24.75
CA GLN A 276 -26.60 1.90 24.67
C GLN A 276 -25.23 2.24 24.08
N MET A 277 -24.26 1.41 24.37
CA MET A 277 -22.99 1.41 23.69
C MET A 277 -23.16 0.72 22.35
N ALA A 278 -22.91 1.42 21.26
CA ALA A 278 -22.93 0.92 19.90
C ALA A 278 -21.49 0.71 19.42
N THR A 279 -21.24 -0.41 18.76
CA THR A 279 -19.99 -0.67 18.07
C THR A 279 -20.33 -0.96 16.61
N LEU A 280 -19.72 -0.23 15.70
CA LEU A 280 -19.76 -0.49 14.26
C LEU A 280 -18.34 -0.78 13.80
N GLN A 281 -18.21 -1.79 12.96
CA GLN A 281 -16.94 -2.13 12.36
C GLN A 281 -17.14 -2.43 10.88
N MET A 282 -16.29 -1.83 10.05
CA MET A 282 -16.17 -2.14 8.63
C MET A 282 -14.83 -2.83 8.42
N ARG A 283 -14.86 -4.01 7.78
CA ARG A 283 -13.65 -4.77 7.46
C ARG A 283 -13.59 -5.03 5.98
N SER A 284 -12.41 -4.88 5.41
CA SER A 284 -12.15 -5.23 4.04
C SER A 284 -10.69 -5.65 3.84
N SER A 285 -10.48 -6.65 3.00
CA SER A 285 -9.16 -6.98 2.45
C SER A 285 -8.97 -6.42 1.03
N GLU A 286 -9.90 -5.59 0.56
CA GLU A 286 -9.93 -5.13 -0.83
C GLU A 286 -9.91 -3.60 -0.94
N ILE A 287 -10.38 -2.89 0.10
CA ILE A 287 -10.39 -1.42 0.17
C ILE A 287 -9.98 -0.97 1.56
N ASP A 288 -9.44 0.22 1.66
CA ASP A 288 -9.17 0.92 2.91
C ASP A 288 -10.50 1.41 3.48
N SER A 289 -10.87 0.93 4.67
CA SER A 289 -12.21 1.12 5.22
C SER A 289 -12.40 2.52 5.80
N PHE A 290 -13.53 3.14 5.54
CA PHE A 290 -13.94 4.40 6.19
C PHE A 290 -15.41 4.32 6.63
N LEU A 291 -15.67 4.61 7.89
CA LEU A 291 -17.00 4.69 8.48
C LEU A 291 -17.33 6.10 8.94
N ARG A 292 -18.59 6.49 8.75
CA ARG A 292 -19.20 7.64 9.41
C ARG A 292 -20.55 7.27 9.98
N VAL A 293 -20.82 7.71 11.20
CA VAL A 293 -22.14 7.59 11.87
C VAL A 293 -22.67 8.98 12.15
N SER A 294 -23.90 9.26 11.71
CA SER A 294 -24.53 10.57 11.91
C SER A 294 -26.00 10.43 12.32
N GLY A 295 -26.48 11.39 13.09
CA GLY A 295 -27.86 11.45 13.57
C GLY A 295 -27.97 11.90 15.02
N GLN A 296 -29.12 12.42 15.45
CA GLN A 296 -29.38 12.87 16.83
C GLN A 296 -28.30 13.82 17.41
N GLY A 297 -27.70 14.65 16.55
CA GLY A 297 -26.60 15.56 16.96
C GLY A 297 -25.22 14.90 17.06
N VAL A 298 -25.11 13.62 16.70
CA VAL A 298 -23.83 12.89 16.65
C VAL A 298 -23.29 12.93 15.22
N SER A 299 -21.97 13.09 15.09
CA SER A 299 -21.22 12.91 13.85
C SER A 299 -19.84 12.38 14.20
N LEU A 300 -19.61 11.11 13.94
CA LEU A 300 -18.38 10.37 14.23
C LEU A 300 -17.87 9.75 12.94
N SER A 301 -16.57 9.66 12.78
CA SER A 301 -15.93 8.96 11.68
C SER A 301 -14.65 8.27 12.12
N ASP A 302 -14.28 7.24 11.40
CA ASP A 302 -13.10 6.43 11.66
C ASP A 302 -12.67 5.69 10.38
N ASP A 303 -11.37 5.47 10.23
CA ASP A 303 -10.77 4.76 9.09
C ASP A 303 -9.85 3.60 9.49
N ASP A 304 -9.15 3.68 10.64
CA ASP A 304 -8.09 2.74 11.00
C ASP A 304 -8.06 2.28 12.48
N SER A 305 -9.10 2.59 13.29
CA SER A 305 -9.17 2.15 14.70
C SER A 305 -9.53 0.67 14.86
N GLY A 306 -9.73 -0.07 13.78
CA GLY A 306 -9.88 -1.51 13.75
C GLY A 306 -8.52 -2.22 13.67
N ASP A 307 -8.51 -3.40 13.06
CA ASP A 307 -7.27 -4.12 12.74
C ASP A 307 -6.79 -3.71 11.34
N SER A 308 -5.53 -3.33 11.19
CA SER A 308 -4.96 -2.86 9.92
C SER A 308 -5.69 -1.63 9.36
N LEU A 309 -6.33 -1.75 8.19
CA LEU A 309 -7.10 -0.72 7.50
C LEU A 309 -8.62 -0.86 7.73
N ASP A 310 -9.02 -1.48 8.83
CA ASP A 310 -10.40 -1.63 9.22
C ASP A 310 -10.88 -0.43 10.03
N ALA A 311 -12.06 0.10 9.70
CA ALA A 311 -12.68 1.17 10.44
C ALA A 311 -13.52 0.65 11.61
N ARG A 312 -13.45 1.31 12.79
CA ARG A 312 -14.21 0.94 13.97
C ARG A 312 -14.69 2.17 14.75
N ILE A 313 -16.00 2.33 14.88
CA ILE A 313 -16.61 3.35 15.71
C ILE A 313 -17.24 2.71 16.94
N THR A 314 -16.82 3.13 18.14
CA THR A 314 -17.49 2.82 19.40
C THR A 314 -18.06 4.11 19.98
N ALA A 315 -19.36 4.11 20.34
CA ALA A 315 -20.02 5.29 20.88
C ALA A 315 -21.16 4.93 21.82
N ILE A 316 -21.43 5.80 22.81
CA ILE A 316 -22.65 5.74 23.58
C ILE A 316 -23.71 6.57 22.85
N LEU A 317 -24.73 5.89 22.32
CA LEU A 317 -25.78 6.51 21.52
C LEU A 317 -27.09 6.59 22.31
N GLU A 318 -27.82 7.69 22.15
CA GLU A 318 -29.15 7.88 22.66
C GLU A 318 -30.21 7.15 21.78
N PRO A 319 -31.43 6.89 22.28
CA PRO A 319 -32.46 6.25 21.50
C PRO A 319 -32.74 7.03 20.20
N GLY A 320 -32.78 6.34 19.08
CA GLY A 320 -33.04 6.98 17.78
C GLY A 320 -32.54 6.18 16.60
N SER A 321 -32.70 6.77 15.41
CA SER A 321 -32.17 6.25 14.16
C SER A 321 -30.96 7.05 13.73
N TYR A 322 -29.93 6.36 13.24
CA TYR A 322 -28.70 6.95 12.76
C TYR A 322 -28.39 6.44 11.36
N THR A 323 -27.70 7.26 10.58
CA THR A 323 -27.17 6.90 9.27
C THR A 323 -25.72 6.44 9.42
N VAL A 324 -25.42 5.32 8.82
CA VAL A 324 -24.07 4.77 8.67
C VAL A 324 -23.65 4.95 7.23
N GLU A 325 -22.56 5.64 6.99
CA GLU A 325 -21.94 5.78 5.68
C GLU A 325 -20.66 4.93 5.69
N ALA A 326 -20.54 4.04 4.71
CA ALA A 326 -19.40 3.17 4.49
C ALA A 326 -18.76 3.53 3.14
N SER A 327 -17.47 3.83 3.18
CA SER A 327 -16.69 4.23 2.01
C SER A 327 -15.23 3.76 2.14
N THR A 328 -14.37 4.24 1.28
CA THR A 328 -12.92 4.07 1.42
C THR A 328 -12.29 5.35 1.96
N ALA A 329 -11.19 5.21 2.71
CA ALA A 329 -10.36 6.33 3.13
C ALA A 329 -9.62 6.91 1.91
N GLY A 330 -9.35 8.21 1.93
CA GLY A 330 -8.70 8.92 0.81
C GLY A 330 -9.62 9.12 -0.40
N ASP A 331 -9.01 9.52 -1.52
CA ASP A 331 -9.69 9.87 -2.78
C ASP A 331 -9.74 8.70 -3.79
N SER A 332 -9.54 7.46 -3.35
CA SER A 332 -9.43 6.32 -4.25
C SER A 332 -10.77 6.00 -4.92
N ALA A 333 -10.75 5.85 -6.25
CA ALA A 333 -11.86 5.34 -7.05
C ALA A 333 -11.97 3.81 -6.97
N GLY A 334 -11.55 3.21 -5.85
CA GLY A 334 -11.50 1.78 -5.61
C GLY A 334 -12.85 1.09 -5.71
N ALA A 335 -12.83 -0.22 -5.80
CA ALA A 335 -14.02 -1.06 -5.70
C ALA A 335 -13.66 -2.38 -5.04
N GLY A 336 -14.48 -2.80 -4.07
CA GLY A 336 -14.21 -4.02 -3.34
C GLY A 336 -15.34 -4.41 -2.41
N LEU A 337 -15.27 -5.65 -1.94
CA LEU A 337 -16.20 -6.18 -0.94
C LEU A 337 -15.75 -5.76 0.45
N PHE A 338 -16.72 -5.42 1.27
CA PHE A 338 -16.52 -5.17 2.70
C PHE A 338 -17.60 -5.83 3.54
N THR A 339 -17.34 -5.98 4.82
CA THR A 339 -18.32 -6.46 5.80
C THR A 339 -18.61 -5.37 6.83
N LEU A 340 -19.85 -5.30 7.27
CA LEU A 340 -20.31 -4.44 8.36
C LEU A 340 -20.78 -5.30 9.53
N ASP A 341 -20.25 -4.99 10.70
CA ASP A 341 -20.73 -5.51 11.97
C ASP A 341 -21.32 -4.36 12.77
N TYR A 342 -22.51 -4.58 13.33
CA TYR A 342 -23.16 -3.66 14.24
C TYR A 342 -23.54 -4.38 15.52
N GLY A 343 -23.08 -3.87 16.65
CA GLY A 343 -23.33 -4.41 17.97
C GLY A 343 -23.93 -3.37 18.92
N LEU A 344 -24.78 -3.82 19.82
CA LEU A 344 -25.32 -3.03 20.94
C LEU A 344 -25.03 -3.74 22.27
N ALA A 345 -24.54 -2.98 23.24
CA ALA A 345 -24.28 -3.46 24.59
C ALA A 345 -24.81 -2.46 25.64
N PRO A 346 -25.14 -2.91 26.86
CA PRO A 346 -25.42 -2.01 27.95
C PRO A 346 -24.27 -1.05 28.19
N VAL A 347 -24.59 0.23 28.47
CA VAL A 347 -23.57 1.21 28.88
C VAL A 347 -23.01 0.78 30.24
N PRO A 348 -21.68 0.63 30.40
CA PRO A 348 -21.07 0.34 31.69
C PRO A 348 -21.50 1.39 32.73
N GLN A 349 -21.69 0.94 33.98
CA GLN A 349 -22.08 1.85 35.06
C GLN A 349 -20.99 2.93 35.27
N GLY A 350 -21.38 4.20 35.20
CA GLY A 350 -20.46 5.33 35.33
C GLY A 350 -19.83 5.81 34.05
N ALA A 351 -20.03 5.13 32.90
CA ALA A 351 -19.48 5.56 31.63
C ALA A 351 -20.27 6.72 30.98
N GLY A 352 -19.58 7.48 30.11
CA GLY A 352 -20.13 8.56 29.31
C GLY A 352 -20.19 9.91 30.03
N GLY A 353 -19.50 10.07 31.14
CA GLY A 353 -19.37 11.36 31.80
C GLY A 353 -20.63 11.82 32.54
N GLY A 354 -20.97 13.11 32.45
CA GLY A 354 -22.12 13.76 33.07
C GLY A 354 -21.79 15.03 33.83
N SER A 355 -22.39 15.28 35.00
CA SER A 355 -22.07 16.45 35.85
C SER A 355 -21.19 16.08 37.02
N LEU A 356 -20.22 16.95 37.35
CA LEU A 356 -19.44 16.88 38.58
C LEU A 356 -19.84 18.02 39.54
N THR A 357 -19.86 17.68 40.81
CA THR A 357 -20.01 18.68 41.87
C THR A 357 -18.65 18.90 42.55
N VAL A 358 -18.29 20.17 42.73
CA VAL A 358 -17.03 20.52 43.43
C VAL A 358 -17.01 19.84 44.82
N ASP A 359 -15.86 19.29 45.22
CA ASP A 359 -15.58 18.56 46.44
C ASP A 359 -16.29 17.18 46.58
N GLN A 360 -16.92 16.70 45.50
CA GLN A 360 -17.50 15.35 45.46
C GLN A 360 -16.77 14.50 44.43
N ALA A 361 -16.22 13.38 44.87
CA ALA A 361 -15.62 12.39 44.01
C ALA A 361 -16.69 11.52 43.33
N ARG A 362 -16.42 11.10 42.12
CA ARG A 362 -17.26 10.18 41.34
C ARG A 362 -16.44 8.99 40.88
N ASP A 363 -16.97 7.81 41.12
CA ASP A 363 -16.45 6.60 40.49
C ASP A 363 -17.09 6.43 39.13
N ALA A 364 -16.28 6.11 38.14
CA ALA A 364 -16.63 6.08 36.73
C ALA A 364 -15.96 4.91 36.01
N HIS A 365 -16.31 4.69 34.76
CA HIS A 365 -15.72 3.65 33.92
C HIS A 365 -15.43 4.21 32.53
N LEU A 366 -14.18 4.23 32.15
CA LEU A 366 -13.79 4.61 30.78
C LEU A 366 -14.04 3.43 29.86
N VAL A 367 -14.68 3.68 28.74
CA VAL A 367 -14.85 2.72 27.66
C VAL A 367 -13.73 2.94 26.64
N GLU A 368 -13.15 1.87 26.15
CA GLU A 368 -12.08 1.87 25.16
C GLU A 368 -12.39 2.79 23.98
N GLY A 369 -11.46 3.69 23.65
CA GLY A 369 -11.59 4.66 22.56
C GLY A 369 -12.54 5.81 22.83
N LEU A 370 -13.18 5.90 24.01
CA LEU A 370 -14.05 7.01 24.35
C LEU A 370 -13.39 8.04 25.26
N THR A 371 -13.94 9.25 25.22
CA THR A 371 -13.64 10.32 26.17
C THR A 371 -14.89 10.63 26.97
N ASP A 372 -14.82 10.48 28.30
CA ASP A 372 -15.89 10.88 29.19
C ASP A 372 -15.86 12.40 29.40
N ARG A 373 -17.02 13.04 29.20
CA ARG A 373 -17.16 14.49 29.34
C ARG A 373 -17.96 14.84 30.56
N TYR A 374 -17.38 15.66 31.45
CA TYR A 374 -18.03 16.13 32.68
C TYR A 374 -18.23 17.64 32.64
N THR A 375 -19.44 18.07 32.87
CA THR A 375 -19.75 19.48 33.07
C THR A 375 -19.64 19.83 34.56
N VAL A 376 -18.97 20.92 34.89
CA VAL A 376 -18.84 21.44 36.25
C VAL A 376 -19.12 22.95 36.30
N ASP A 377 -19.95 23.38 37.26
CA ASP A 377 -20.22 24.79 37.51
C ASP A 377 -19.33 25.33 38.63
N VAL A 378 -18.35 26.13 38.28
CA VAL A 378 -17.48 26.83 39.22
C VAL A 378 -18.21 28.09 39.72
N ARG A 379 -18.76 28.04 40.92
CA ARG A 379 -19.55 29.14 41.53
C ARG A 379 -18.72 30.18 42.21
N ARG A 380 -17.46 29.91 42.53
CA ARG A 380 -16.53 30.84 43.19
C ARG A 380 -15.19 30.78 42.50
N ALA A 381 -14.66 31.92 42.12
CA ALA A 381 -13.30 32.02 41.62
C ALA A 381 -12.27 31.55 42.68
N GLY A 382 -11.18 30.95 42.25
CA GLY A 382 -10.11 30.50 43.12
C GLY A 382 -9.29 29.38 42.47
N ASP A 383 -8.41 28.79 43.31
CA ASP A 383 -7.55 27.69 42.86
C ASP A 383 -8.28 26.37 43.02
N TYR A 384 -8.22 25.56 41.97
CA TYR A 384 -8.86 24.25 41.90
C TYR A 384 -7.86 23.17 41.52
N VAL A 385 -8.16 21.94 41.94
CA VAL A 385 -7.44 20.72 41.57
C VAL A 385 -8.45 19.77 40.97
N VAL A 386 -8.16 19.30 39.73
CA VAL A 386 -8.90 18.21 39.10
C VAL A 386 -8.00 16.97 39.11
N GLU A 387 -8.50 15.85 39.59
CA GLU A 387 -7.75 14.60 39.65
C GLU A 387 -8.54 13.49 38.99
N MET A 388 -7.85 12.67 38.19
CA MET A 388 -8.32 11.38 37.68
C MET A 388 -7.33 10.31 38.15
N SER A 389 -7.83 9.27 38.81
CA SER A 389 -6.99 8.19 39.30
C SER A 389 -7.56 6.84 38.90
N SER A 390 -6.69 5.95 38.43
CA SER A 390 -7.01 4.58 38.07
C SER A 390 -5.86 3.63 38.38
N GLY A 391 -6.17 2.36 38.64
CA GLY A 391 -5.17 1.30 38.71
C GLY A 391 -4.98 0.55 37.38
N GLU A 392 -5.80 0.86 36.36
CA GLU A 392 -5.88 0.12 35.10
C GLU A 392 -5.69 1.00 33.87
N ILE A 393 -5.88 2.33 34.01
CA ILE A 393 -5.84 3.29 32.91
C ILE A 393 -4.68 4.26 33.13
N ASP A 394 -3.91 4.53 32.11
CA ASP A 394 -3.03 5.69 32.02
C ASP A 394 -3.89 6.93 31.78
N SER A 395 -4.12 7.71 32.84
CA SER A 395 -5.15 8.73 32.89
C SER A 395 -4.74 9.99 32.14
N HIS A 396 -5.65 10.60 31.40
CA HIS A 396 -5.46 11.88 30.77
C HIS A 396 -6.66 12.80 31.02
N LEU A 397 -6.39 14.01 31.45
CA LEU A 397 -7.37 15.06 31.72
C LEU A 397 -7.17 16.25 30.78
N ARG A 398 -8.28 16.78 30.26
CA ARG A 398 -8.32 18.12 29.65
C ARG A 398 -9.42 18.94 30.30
N LEU A 399 -9.07 20.15 30.68
CA LEU A 399 -10.00 21.13 31.23
C LEU A 399 -10.29 22.20 30.17
N LYS A 400 -11.55 22.39 29.81
CA LYS A 400 -11.99 23.32 28.80
C LYS A 400 -12.98 24.35 29.30
N ARG A 401 -13.00 25.52 28.68
CA ARG A 401 -14.03 26.53 28.83
C ARG A 401 -14.56 26.93 27.45
N GLY A 402 -15.77 26.46 27.13
CA GLY A 402 -16.23 26.47 25.75
C GLY A 402 -15.34 25.57 24.89
N ASP A 403 -14.84 26.09 23.79
CA ASP A 403 -13.92 25.38 22.89
C ASP A 403 -12.44 25.53 23.27
N GLU A 404 -12.13 26.44 24.24
CA GLU A 404 -10.76 26.73 24.66
C GLU A 404 -10.27 25.71 25.68
N GLU A 405 -9.11 25.09 25.43
CA GLU A 405 -8.40 24.28 26.40
C GLU A 405 -7.70 25.17 27.42
N VAL A 406 -8.04 25.01 28.69
CA VAL A 406 -7.48 25.78 29.81
C VAL A 406 -6.24 25.11 30.38
N ALA A 407 -6.25 23.79 30.46
CA ALA A 407 -5.13 22.97 30.94
C ALA A 407 -5.33 21.52 30.57
N SER A 408 -4.24 20.75 30.47
CA SER A 408 -4.23 19.30 30.32
C SER A 408 -3.12 18.67 31.15
N ASP A 409 -3.29 17.40 31.50
CA ASP A 409 -2.33 16.62 32.30
C ASP A 409 -2.60 15.12 32.17
N ASP A 410 -1.54 14.32 32.28
CA ASP A 410 -1.62 12.85 32.21
C ASP A 410 -0.96 12.13 33.38
N ASP A 411 0.09 12.67 34.03
CA ASP A 411 0.88 11.93 35.04
C ASP A 411 1.24 12.75 36.31
N SER A 412 0.90 14.04 36.40
CA SER A 412 1.23 14.89 37.56
C SER A 412 0.53 14.46 38.88
N GLY A 413 -0.43 13.57 38.80
CA GLY A 413 -1.09 12.96 39.96
C GLY A 413 -0.28 11.86 40.65
N GLY A 414 0.85 11.45 40.03
CA GLY A 414 1.71 10.35 40.48
C GLY A 414 1.31 9.01 39.85
N SER A 415 2.28 8.19 39.50
CA SER A 415 2.12 6.99 38.65
C SER A 415 1.48 7.33 37.33
N LEU A 416 0.35 6.74 36.96
CA LEU A 416 -0.42 6.96 35.73
C LEU A 416 -1.70 7.77 36.03
N ASN A 417 -1.67 8.68 37.00
CA ASN A 417 -2.82 9.49 37.39
C ASN A 417 -2.65 10.92 36.91
N ALA A 418 -3.69 11.46 36.32
CA ALA A 418 -3.72 12.84 35.87
C ALA A 418 -4.13 13.81 36.96
N ARG A 419 -3.49 15.01 37.00
CA ARG A 419 -3.80 16.06 37.97
C ARG A 419 -3.58 17.45 37.39
N ILE A 420 -4.63 18.22 37.27
CA ILE A 420 -4.60 19.62 36.84
C ILE A 420 -4.74 20.52 38.07
N GLU A 421 -3.83 21.48 38.26
CA GLU A 421 -3.92 22.56 39.21
C GLU A 421 -4.10 23.89 38.48
N GLN A 422 -5.25 24.54 38.65
CA GLN A 422 -5.61 25.73 37.86
C GLN A 422 -6.43 26.76 38.66
N SER A 423 -6.12 28.03 38.47
CA SER A 423 -6.97 29.12 38.94
C SER A 423 -8.15 29.29 38.01
N LEU A 424 -9.38 29.11 38.52
CA LEU A 424 -10.60 29.18 37.73
C LEU A 424 -11.45 30.38 38.11
N SER A 425 -11.99 31.08 37.15
CA SER A 425 -13.05 32.06 37.31
C SER A 425 -14.42 31.40 37.43
N THR A 426 -15.43 32.14 37.86
CA THR A 426 -16.82 31.63 37.85
C THR A 426 -17.29 31.34 36.44
N GLY A 427 -18.01 30.24 36.28
CA GLY A 427 -18.52 29.75 34.99
C GLY A 427 -18.61 28.27 34.87
N THR A 428 -19.07 27.79 33.72
CA THR A 428 -19.19 26.39 33.39
C THR A 428 -17.94 25.95 32.65
N TYR A 429 -17.38 24.81 33.09
CA TYR A 429 -16.23 24.14 32.48
C TYR A 429 -16.59 22.72 32.06
N VAL A 430 -15.86 22.20 31.10
CA VAL A 430 -15.92 20.81 30.68
C VAL A 430 -14.59 20.14 31.04
N ILE A 431 -14.65 19.01 31.73
CA ILE A 431 -13.50 18.15 32.00
C ILE A 431 -13.66 16.93 31.08
N GLU A 432 -12.68 16.72 30.22
CA GLU A 432 -12.58 15.52 29.39
C GLU A 432 -11.61 14.54 30.09
N ALA A 433 -12.07 13.31 30.29
CA ALA A 433 -11.32 12.21 30.90
C ALA A 433 -11.15 11.10 29.88
N SER A 434 -9.91 10.73 29.58
CA SER A 434 -9.53 9.73 28.58
C SER A 434 -8.29 8.96 29.02
N SER A 435 -7.75 8.08 28.18
CA SER A 435 -6.43 7.50 28.34
C SER A 435 -5.35 8.30 27.62
N ALA A 436 -4.14 8.35 28.17
CA ALA A 436 -2.97 9.03 27.62
C ALA A 436 -2.28 8.19 26.53
N VAL A 437 -2.27 6.87 26.67
CA VAL A 437 -1.56 5.94 25.79
C VAL A 437 -2.55 4.94 25.18
N GLY A 438 -2.93 5.18 23.92
CA GLY A 438 -3.81 4.30 23.17
C GLY A 438 -5.20 4.10 23.80
N PRO A 439 -6.07 3.31 23.17
CA PRO A 439 -7.39 3.02 23.67
C PRO A 439 -7.33 2.06 24.86
N GLN A 440 -7.72 2.52 26.06
CA GLN A 440 -7.81 1.73 27.29
C GLN A 440 -9.22 1.77 27.87
N SER A 441 -9.57 0.74 28.63
CA SER A 441 -10.86 0.62 29.32
C SER A 441 -10.65 0.21 30.77
N GLY A 442 -11.45 0.74 31.67
CA GLY A 442 -11.38 0.37 33.08
C GLY A 442 -12.03 1.37 34.01
N PRO A 443 -12.11 1.02 35.35
CA PRO A 443 -12.63 1.90 36.35
C PRO A 443 -11.65 3.04 36.70
N TYR A 444 -12.20 4.20 36.96
CA TYR A 444 -11.43 5.34 37.45
C TYR A 444 -12.26 6.17 38.45
N ARG A 445 -11.56 7.02 39.18
CA ARG A 445 -12.16 7.99 40.08
C ARG A 445 -11.79 9.41 39.66
N ILE A 446 -12.79 10.27 39.55
CA ILE A 446 -12.61 11.68 39.16
C ILE A 446 -13.14 12.59 40.24
N VAL A 447 -12.44 13.69 40.49
CA VAL A 447 -12.87 14.72 41.43
C VAL A 447 -12.34 16.09 41.02
N ILE A 448 -13.12 17.12 41.30
CA ILE A 448 -12.67 18.51 41.31
C ILE A 448 -12.79 19.09 42.71
N ARG A 449 -11.73 19.66 43.26
CA ARG A 449 -11.69 20.25 44.62
C ARG A 449 -11.25 21.71 44.52
N ARG A 450 -11.79 22.52 45.42
CA ARG A 450 -11.27 23.87 45.66
C ARG A 450 -10.16 23.81 46.69
N ARG A 451 -9.02 24.45 46.43
CA ARG A 451 -7.94 24.65 47.43
C ARG A 451 -8.25 25.71 48.43
#